data_b50416aeba9e97998ddcb4ee8b73daef
#
_entry.id   b50416aeba9e97998ddcb4ee8b73daef
#
_cell.length_a   1.000
_cell.length_b   1.000
_cell.length_c   1.000
_cell.angle_alpha   90.00
_cell.angle_beta   90.00
_cell.angle_gamma   90.00
#
_symmetry.space_group_name_H-M   'P 1'
#
loop_
_entity.id
_entity.type
_entity.pdbx_description
1 polymer ?
#
loop_
_entity_poly.entity_id
_entity_poly.type
_entity_poly.pdbx_seq_one_letter_code
_entity_poly.pdbx_strand_id
1 'polypeptide(L)'
;PIDVFASNADKAIVDSASSTLSSVPGVSVAPAKCDGTSVVSGTTVFGGDGSAVTTSNNTTVINAGDGSGVITEGTTTITYAGDGSGTYTNGDTKLTITVDTDGSGTYTSPTTTFTLNGHGGGTYTNSATGETITNNGDGSGTHTTRTVTIINNGDGTGNYTDPNLTIINNGDGTAMVNGTTITGAPKVEKASTLGTFPPVESLKPVESCGTLITLEDGVLFDFGKSDIRPDATQTLTKLADILTNAKVPAAHIYGHTDSVSDEAFNQQLSEARANAVKNDLSTKGVTATMDATGYGESKPVAPNENADGSDNPAGRALNRRVEIFIPAF
;
A
#
# COMPACT_ATOMS: atom_id res chain seq x y z
N PRO A 1 11.91 -17.46 6.25
CA PRO A 1 10.53 -17.04 6.48
C PRO A 1 10.53 -16.00 7.61
N ILE A 2 9.94 -14.84 7.36
CA ILE A 2 9.80 -13.82 8.39
C ILE A 2 8.68 -14.28 9.31
N ASP A 3 8.96 -14.36 10.61
CA ASP A 3 7.93 -14.69 11.60
C ASP A 3 7.04 -13.45 11.81
N VAL A 4 5.78 -13.57 11.41
CA VAL A 4 4.80 -12.48 11.52
C VAL A 4 4.22 -12.34 12.94
N PHE A 5 4.49 -13.30 13.82
CA PHE A 5 4.02 -13.26 15.20
C PHE A 5 5.02 -12.51 16.09
N ALA A 6 4.50 -11.66 16.97
CA ALA A 6 5.33 -10.92 17.92
C ALA A 6 6.02 -11.85 18.94
N SER A 7 5.40 -12.99 19.25
CA SER A 7 5.95 -14.00 20.15
C SER A 7 5.41 -15.39 19.85
N ASN A 8 6.08 -16.43 20.41
CA ASN A 8 5.57 -17.80 20.36
C ASN A 8 4.23 -17.96 21.12
N ALA A 9 3.99 -17.13 22.14
CA ALA A 9 2.72 -17.11 22.87
C ALA A 9 1.59 -16.61 21.97
N ASP A 10 1.82 -15.56 21.17
CA ASP A 10 0.84 -15.04 20.21
C ASP A 10 0.49 -16.09 19.16
N LYS A 11 1.49 -16.77 18.62
CA LYS A 11 1.25 -17.89 17.69
C LYS A 11 0.41 -18.98 18.31
N ALA A 12 0.71 -19.39 19.55
CA ALA A 12 -0.04 -20.42 20.25
C ALA A 12 -1.49 -20.00 20.51
N ILE A 13 -1.74 -18.72 20.83
CA ILE A 13 -3.09 -18.18 21.00
C ILE A 13 -3.85 -18.21 19.68
N VAL A 14 -3.26 -17.72 18.59
CA VAL A 14 -3.88 -17.73 17.26
C VAL A 14 -4.23 -19.17 16.85
N ASP A 15 -3.31 -20.11 17.01
CA ASP A 15 -3.53 -21.51 16.66
C ASP A 15 -4.63 -22.15 17.51
N SER A 16 -4.62 -21.94 18.84
CA SER A 16 -5.64 -22.44 19.77
C SER A 16 -7.01 -21.82 19.52
N ALA A 17 -7.07 -20.51 19.36
CA ALA A 17 -8.32 -19.80 19.10
C ALA A 17 -8.90 -20.17 17.74
N SER A 18 -8.07 -20.23 16.69
CA SER A 18 -8.49 -20.64 15.36
C SER A 18 -9.07 -22.05 15.36
N SER A 19 -8.39 -23.02 15.99
CA SER A 19 -8.87 -24.40 16.05
C SER A 19 -10.18 -24.55 16.80
N THR A 20 -10.40 -23.73 17.82
CA THR A 20 -11.59 -23.82 18.71
C THR A 20 -12.78 -23.02 18.18
N LEU A 21 -12.53 -21.88 17.55
CA LEU A 21 -13.56 -20.92 17.12
C LEU A 21 -13.83 -20.93 15.61
N SER A 22 -13.00 -21.59 14.80
CA SER A 22 -13.14 -21.59 13.33
C SER A 22 -14.46 -22.18 12.83
N SER A 23 -15.12 -22.99 13.63
CA SER A 23 -16.44 -23.56 13.30
C SER A 23 -17.60 -22.62 13.59
N VAL A 24 -17.36 -21.46 14.21
CA VAL A 24 -18.40 -20.48 14.53
C VAL A 24 -18.43 -19.43 13.42
N PRO A 25 -19.50 -19.39 12.60
CA PRO A 25 -19.63 -18.33 11.58
C PRO A 25 -19.62 -16.96 12.23
N GLY A 26 -18.97 -15.99 11.60
CA GLY A 26 -18.85 -14.62 12.10
C GLY A 26 -17.80 -14.43 13.21
N VAL A 27 -16.95 -15.45 13.45
CA VAL A 27 -15.78 -15.33 14.34
C VAL A 27 -14.50 -15.50 13.52
N SER A 28 -13.58 -14.56 13.65
CA SER A 28 -12.26 -14.64 13.04
C SER A 28 -11.15 -14.41 14.06
N VAL A 29 -10.02 -15.06 13.84
CA VAL A 29 -8.83 -14.96 14.67
C VAL A 29 -7.63 -14.71 13.76
N ALA A 30 -6.88 -13.68 14.04
CA ALA A 30 -5.70 -13.33 13.26
C ALA A 30 -4.64 -12.66 14.13
N PRO A 31 -3.37 -12.68 13.73
CA PRO A 31 -2.36 -11.77 14.30
C PRO A 31 -2.82 -10.31 14.15
N ALA A 32 -2.63 -9.52 15.19
CA ALA A 32 -3.02 -8.12 15.21
C ALA A 32 -2.01 -7.26 14.46
N LYS A 33 -2.49 -6.40 13.57
CA LYS A 33 -1.70 -5.33 12.98
C LYS A 33 -1.80 -4.09 13.88
N CYS A 34 -0.66 -3.52 14.25
CA CYS A 34 -0.62 -2.31 15.05
C CYS A 34 0.15 -1.19 14.35
N ASP A 35 -0.29 0.03 14.59
CA ASP A 35 0.38 1.25 14.16
C ASP A 35 0.73 2.06 15.43
N GLY A 36 1.98 1.91 15.87
CA GLY A 36 2.43 2.52 17.10
C GLY A 36 1.69 1.97 18.33
N THR A 37 0.81 2.77 18.93
CA THR A 37 0.07 2.41 20.16
C THR A 37 -1.37 1.95 19.91
N SER A 38 -1.85 1.94 18.66
CA SER A 38 -3.23 1.58 18.32
C SER A 38 -3.30 0.37 17.40
N VAL A 39 -4.29 -0.48 17.64
CA VAL A 39 -4.65 -1.56 16.70
C VAL A 39 -5.26 -0.91 15.46
N VAL A 40 -4.71 -1.19 14.28
CA VAL A 40 -5.24 -0.66 13.03
C VAL A 40 -6.50 -1.42 12.66
N SER A 41 -7.60 -0.70 12.54
CA SER A 41 -8.87 -1.21 12.02
C SER A 41 -8.73 -1.49 10.54
N GLY A 42 -8.85 -2.74 10.13
CA GLY A 42 -8.77 -3.22 8.75
C GLY A 42 -8.72 -4.74 8.72
N THR A 43 -9.04 -5.34 7.58
CA THR A 43 -8.92 -6.78 7.43
C THR A 43 -7.50 -7.11 6.99
N THR A 44 -6.73 -7.78 7.84
CA THR A 44 -5.42 -8.33 7.49
C THR A 44 -5.48 -9.85 7.58
N VAL A 45 -5.08 -10.52 6.50
CA VAL A 45 -4.93 -11.98 6.44
C VAL A 45 -3.44 -12.28 6.32
N PHE A 46 -2.92 -13.08 7.24
CA PHE A 46 -1.52 -13.52 7.24
C PHE A 46 -1.40 -14.90 6.62
N GLY A 47 -0.40 -15.07 5.75
CA GLY A 47 0.06 -16.38 5.29
C GLY A 47 1.05 -16.99 6.29
N GLY A 48 1.18 -18.33 6.26
CA GLY A 48 2.14 -19.04 7.12
C GLY A 48 3.62 -18.85 6.71
N ASP A 49 3.87 -18.13 5.62
CA ASP A 49 5.18 -17.86 5.03
C ASP A 49 5.66 -16.41 5.26
N GLY A 50 4.96 -15.64 6.08
CA GLY A 50 5.25 -14.23 6.32
C GLY A 50 4.58 -13.28 5.35
N SER A 51 3.79 -13.80 4.40
CA SER A 51 2.96 -12.97 3.53
C SER A 51 1.76 -12.39 4.28
N ALA A 52 1.24 -11.29 3.78
CA ALA A 52 0.03 -10.69 4.32
C ALA A 52 -0.76 -9.95 3.25
N VAL A 53 -2.08 -9.99 3.36
CA VAL A 53 -3.00 -9.18 2.58
C VAL A 53 -3.76 -8.28 3.53
N THR A 54 -3.64 -6.98 3.37
CA THR A 54 -4.37 -5.99 4.16
C THR A 54 -5.31 -5.21 3.26
N THR A 55 -6.58 -5.17 3.61
CA THR A 55 -7.59 -4.35 2.92
C THR A 55 -8.15 -3.32 3.90
N SER A 56 -8.11 -2.07 3.53
CA SER A 56 -8.67 -0.96 4.30
C SER A 56 -9.26 0.07 3.35
N ASN A 57 -10.55 0.33 3.46
CA ASN A 57 -11.26 1.23 2.56
C ASN A 57 -11.05 0.85 1.08
N ASN A 58 -10.46 1.75 0.29
CA ASN A 58 -10.19 1.56 -1.14
C ASN A 58 -8.76 1.10 -1.45
N THR A 59 -8.01 0.73 -0.43
CA THR A 59 -6.59 0.31 -0.55
C THR A 59 -6.45 -1.16 -0.23
N THR A 60 -5.76 -1.89 -1.10
CA THR A 60 -5.33 -3.27 -0.87
C THR A 60 -3.82 -3.33 -0.91
N VAL A 61 -3.21 -3.89 0.10
CA VAL A 61 -1.77 -4.18 0.17
C VAL A 61 -1.57 -5.68 0.19
N ILE A 62 -0.87 -6.21 -0.79
CA ILE A 62 -0.42 -7.60 -0.83
C ILE A 62 1.09 -7.57 -0.57
N ASN A 63 1.52 -8.14 0.54
CA ASN A 63 2.92 -8.26 0.91
C ASN A 63 3.31 -9.74 0.82
N ALA A 64 4.31 -10.07 0.01
CA ALA A 64 4.76 -11.45 -0.15
C ALA A 64 5.72 -11.91 0.99
N GLY A 65 6.12 -11.01 1.89
CA GLY A 65 6.97 -11.32 3.03
C GLY A 65 8.47 -11.28 2.74
N ASP A 66 8.87 -11.14 1.48
CA ASP A 66 10.26 -11.06 1.01
C ASP A 66 10.67 -9.64 0.58
N GLY A 67 9.83 -8.66 0.83
CA GLY A 67 9.99 -7.27 0.40
C GLY A 67 9.28 -6.96 -0.91
N SER A 68 8.81 -7.98 -1.64
CA SER A 68 7.98 -7.81 -2.82
C SER A 68 6.49 -7.67 -2.47
N GLY A 69 5.72 -7.17 -3.38
CA GLY A 69 4.29 -7.05 -3.19
C GLY A 69 3.61 -6.03 -4.10
N VAL A 70 2.35 -5.76 -3.83
CA VAL A 70 1.51 -4.86 -4.61
C VAL A 70 0.67 -3.98 -3.69
N ILE A 71 0.60 -2.69 -4.00
CA ILE A 71 -0.38 -1.77 -3.42
C ILE A 71 -1.33 -1.33 -4.51
N THR A 72 -2.63 -1.47 -4.27
CA THR A 72 -3.68 -0.96 -5.16
C THR A 72 -4.55 0.03 -4.39
N GLU A 73 -4.73 1.23 -4.94
CA GLU A 73 -5.60 2.27 -4.41
C GLU A 73 -6.38 2.91 -5.57
N GLY A 74 -7.67 2.61 -5.66
CA GLY A 74 -8.48 3.04 -6.80
C GLY A 74 -7.91 2.53 -8.12
N THR A 75 -7.54 3.45 -9.02
CA THR A 75 -6.93 3.16 -10.33
C THR A 75 -5.40 3.14 -10.31
N THR A 76 -4.80 3.38 -9.15
CA THR A 76 -3.34 3.36 -8.96
C THR A 76 -2.89 1.99 -8.47
N THR A 77 -1.85 1.43 -9.11
CA THR A 77 -1.20 0.19 -8.68
C THR A 77 0.30 0.41 -8.63
N ILE A 78 0.92 0.00 -7.52
CA ILE A 78 2.38 -0.02 -7.36
C ILE A 78 2.80 -1.46 -7.10
N THR A 79 3.75 -1.95 -7.88
CA THR A 79 4.32 -3.28 -7.73
C THR A 79 5.77 -3.15 -7.30
N TYR A 80 6.15 -3.86 -6.26
CA TYR A 80 7.50 -3.91 -5.69
C TYR A 80 8.08 -5.30 -5.93
N ALA A 81 9.30 -5.38 -6.48
CA ALA A 81 10.01 -6.66 -6.62
C ALA A 81 10.87 -7.01 -5.39
N GLY A 82 11.12 -6.05 -4.51
CA GLY A 82 11.92 -6.25 -3.30
C GLY A 82 13.41 -5.98 -3.47
N ASP A 83 13.86 -5.71 -4.69
CA ASP A 83 15.26 -5.49 -5.07
C ASP A 83 15.54 -4.05 -5.56
N GLY A 84 14.59 -3.16 -5.37
CA GLY A 84 14.64 -1.77 -5.85
C GLY A 84 13.95 -1.57 -7.20
N SER A 85 13.58 -2.64 -7.89
CA SER A 85 12.77 -2.56 -9.11
C SER A 85 11.27 -2.59 -8.81
N GLY A 86 10.49 -2.14 -9.77
CA GLY A 86 9.04 -2.13 -9.64
C GLY A 86 8.34 -1.29 -10.69
N THR A 87 7.03 -1.22 -10.57
CA THR A 87 6.18 -0.44 -11.49
C THR A 87 5.18 0.42 -10.73
N TYR A 88 4.87 1.56 -11.30
CA TYR A 88 3.74 2.42 -10.92
C TYR A 88 2.82 2.56 -12.12
N THR A 89 1.52 2.34 -11.93
CA THR A 89 0.50 2.60 -12.94
C THR A 89 -0.64 3.42 -12.35
N ASN A 90 -1.15 4.35 -13.14
CA ASN A 90 -2.36 5.11 -12.81
C ASN A 90 -3.33 5.04 -13.99
N GLY A 91 -4.46 4.39 -13.78
CA GLY A 91 -5.45 4.14 -14.84
C GLY A 91 -6.15 5.41 -15.32
N ASP A 92 -6.31 6.44 -14.48
CA ASP A 92 -6.98 7.68 -14.84
C ASP A 92 -6.11 8.55 -15.73
N THR A 93 -4.85 8.71 -15.36
CA THR A 93 -3.88 9.53 -16.11
C THR A 93 -3.18 8.77 -17.23
N LYS A 94 -3.35 7.44 -17.31
CA LYS A 94 -2.64 6.54 -18.22
C LYS A 94 -1.12 6.63 -18.06
N LEU A 95 -0.67 6.93 -16.85
CA LEU A 95 0.74 6.99 -16.50
C LEU A 95 1.26 5.61 -16.13
N THR A 96 2.40 5.23 -16.69
CA THR A 96 3.15 4.04 -16.29
C THR A 96 4.61 4.43 -16.06
N ILE A 97 5.18 4.03 -14.93
CA ILE A 97 6.60 4.14 -14.62
C ILE A 97 7.11 2.75 -14.31
N THR A 98 8.22 2.37 -14.95
CA THR A 98 8.93 1.12 -14.67
C THR A 98 10.35 1.47 -14.25
N VAL A 99 10.83 0.85 -13.19
CA VAL A 99 12.20 1.04 -12.66
C VAL A 99 12.85 -0.32 -12.53
N ASP A 100 14.04 -0.47 -13.10
CA ASP A 100 14.90 -1.64 -12.97
C ASP A 100 15.91 -1.48 -11.82
N THR A 101 16.56 -2.57 -11.43
CA THR A 101 17.48 -2.60 -10.27
C THR A 101 18.67 -1.67 -10.39
N ASP A 102 19.13 -1.37 -11.62
CA ASP A 102 20.24 -0.47 -11.91
C ASP A 102 19.84 1.01 -12.04
N GLY A 103 18.57 1.33 -11.78
CA GLY A 103 18.01 2.66 -11.94
C GLY A 103 17.71 3.04 -13.39
N SER A 104 17.82 2.10 -14.33
CA SER A 104 17.20 2.26 -15.64
C SER A 104 15.69 2.17 -15.55
N GLY A 105 14.99 2.58 -16.58
CA GLY A 105 13.56 2.49 -16.58
C GLY A 105 12.87 3.39 -17.58
N THR A 106 11.53 3.42 -17.48
CA THR A 106 10.67 4.19 -18.38
C THR A 106 9.61 4.97 -17.63
N TYR A 107 9.29 6.14 -18.13
CA TYR A 107 8.10 6.92 -17.79
C TYR A 107 7.27 7.06 -19.06
N THR A 108 6.02 6.65 -19.05
CA THR A 108 5.11 6.73 -20.18
C THR A 108 3.79 7.36 -19.78
N SER A 109 3.42 8.41 -20.48
CA SER A 109 2.10 9.06 -20.41
C SER A 109 1.48 9.08 -21.81
N PRO A 110 0.23 9.52 -22.02
CA PRO A 110 -0.40 9.55 -23.33
C PRO A 110 0.40 10.28 -24.43
N THR A 111 1.20 11.27 -24.06
CA THR A 111 1.94 12.09 -25.03
C THR A 111 3.44 12.06 -24.83
N THR A 112 3.92 11.56 -23.72
CA THR A 112 5.34 11.65 -23.36
C THR A 112 5.90 10.28 -22.99
N THR A 113 7.04 9.93 -23.56
CA THR A 113 7.85 8.80 -23.12
C THR A 113 9.25 9.30 -22.75
N PHE A 114 9.72 8.88 -21.59
CA PHE A 114 11.06 9.16 -21.10
C PHE A 114 11.71 7.85 -20.65
N THR A 115 12.92 7.59 -21.14
CA THR A 115 13.68 6.39 -20.75
C THR A 115 15.05 6.78 -20.22
N LEU A 116 15.54 6.05 -19.23
CA LEU A 116 16.92 6.10 -18.75
C LEU A 116 17.53 4.71 -18.87
N ASN A 117 18.78 4.65 -19.36
CA ASN A 117 19.48 3.37 -19.54
C ASN A 117 20.35 2.96 -18.36
N GLY A 118 20.33 3.71 -17.25
CA GLY A 118 21.16 3.44 -16.07
C GLY A 118 22.64 3.82 -16.20
N HIS A 119 23.10 4.21 -17.38
CA HIS A 119 24.51 4.46 -17.71
C HIS A 119 24.76 5.88 -18.24
N GLY A 120 23.92 6.82 -17.85
CA GLY A 120 24.05 8.24 -18.21
C GLY A 120 23.36 8.63 -19.52
N GLY A 121 22.73 7.69 -20.20
CA GLY A 121 21.97 7.94 -21.43
C GLY A 121 20.46 7.73 -21.25
N GLY A 122 19.73 8.14 -22.28
CA GLY A 122 18.28 7.98 -22.31
C GLY A 122 17.63 8.69 -23.49
N THR A 123 16.32 8.59 -23.59
CA THR A 123 15.52 9.22 -24.63
C THR A 123 14.30 9.93 -24.04
N TYR A 124 13.92 11.03 -24.66
CA TYR A 124 12.67 11.73 -24.40
C TYR A 124 11.92 11.90 -25.71
N THR A 125 10.64 11.57 -25.73
CA THR A 125 9.76 11.84 -26.87
C THR A 125 8.46 12.49 -26.39
N ASN A 126 8.00 13.48 -27.16
CA ASN A 126 6.68 14.09 -26.95
C ASN A 126 5.91 14.07 -28.27
N SER A 127 4.91 13.21 -28.36
CA SER A 127 4.11 13.03 -29.58
C SER A 127 3.24 14.25 -29.91
N ALA A 128 2.85 15.05 -28.91
CA ALA A 128 2.06 16.26 -29.13
C ALA A 128 2.89 17.36 -29.82
N THR A 129 4.13 17.52 -29.45
CA THR A 129 5.04 18.53 -30.03
C THR A 129 5.88 17.97 -31.18
N GLY A 130 6.05 16.67 -31.29
CA GLY A 130 6.94 16.00 -32.23
C GLY A 130 8.42 16.14 -31.80
N GLU A 131 8.68 16.42 -30.53
CA GLU A 131 10.02 16.57 -29.99
C GLU A 131 10.62 15.21 -29.61
N THR A 132 11.86 14.99 -29.96
CA THR A 132 12.64 13.82 -29.56
C THR A 132 14.04 14.27 -29.13
N ILE A 133 14.47 13.82 -27.95
CA ILE A 133 15.82 14.02 -27.44
C ILE A 133 16.42 12.65 -27.19
N THR A 134 17.65 12.42 -27.69
CA THR A 134 18.44 11.24 -27.39
C THR A 134 19.77 11.67 -26.78
N ASN A 135 20.10 11.08 -25.62
CA ASN A 135 21.41 11.24 -25.01
C ASN A 135 22.06 9.84 -24.92
N ASN A 136 23.24 9.68 -25.49
CA ASN A 136 23.91 8.38 -25.52
C ASN A 136 24.70 8.06 -24.23
N GLY A 137 24.89 9.06 -23.36
CA GLY A 137 25.65 8.91 -22.10
C GLY A 137 27.14 9.10 -22.24
N ASP A 138 27.64 9.28 -23.47
CA ASP A 138 29.06 9.46 -23.80
C ASP A 138 29.44 10.92 -24.17
N GLY A 139 28.50 11.82 -24.03
CA GLY A 139 28.61 13.22 -24.42
C GLY A 139 28.02 13.53 -25.79
N SER A 140 27.57 12.50 -26.53
CA SER A 140 26.84 12.67 -27.79
C SER A 140 25.34 12.61 -27.60
N GLY A 141 24.58 13.10 -28.56
CA GLY A 141 23.14 13.05 -28.54
C GLY A 141 22.49 13.84 -29.67
N THR A 142 21.17 13.77 -29.73
CA THR A 142 20.38 14.47 -30.74
C THR A 142 19.18 15.16 -30.10
N HIS A 143 18.78 16.30 -30.65
CA HIS A 143 17.53 16.96 -30.34
C HIS A 143 16.82 17.28 -31.64
N THR A 144 15.63 16.71 -31.81
CA THR A 144 14.83 16.87 -33.01
C THR A 144 13.47 17.39 -32.67
N THR A 145 13.02 18.40 -33.37
CA THR A 145 11.62 18.88 -33.37
C THR A 145 11.06 18.74 -34.79
N ARG A 146 9.84 19.21 -35.02
CA ARG A 146 9.23 19.17 -36.36
C ARG A 146 10.02 19.96 -37.41
N THR A 147 10.82 20.95 -37.01
CA THR A 147 11.50 21.86 -37.92
C THR A 147 13.01 22.00 -37.64
N VAL A 148 13.47 21.54 -36.48
CA VAL A 148 14.87 21.68 -36.06
C VAL A 148 15.49 20.33 -35.80
N THR A 149 16.73 20.13 -36.25
CA THR A 149 17.56 18.98 -35.87
C THR A 149 18.90 19.49 -35.35
N ILE A 150 19.27 19.06 -34.16
CA ILE A 150 20.55 19.28 -33.52
C ILE A 150 21.23 17.94 -33.29
N ILE A 151 22.51 17.84 -33.73
CA ILE A 151 23.32 16.65 -33.51
C ILE A 151 24.59 17.10 -32.78
N ASN A 152 24.88 16.49 -31.66
CA ASN A 152 26.10 16.60 -30.90
C ASN A 152 26.85 15.26 -31.01
N ASN A 153 28.04 15.24 -31.60
CA ASN A 153 28.79 14.01 -31.79
C ASN A 153 29.65 13.64 -30.56
N GLY A 154 29.69 14.50 -29.52
CA GLY A 154 30.44 14.25 -28.29
C GLY A 154 31.96 14.45 -28.39
N ASP A 155 32.48 14.79 -29.56
CA ASP A 155 33.91 14.97 -29.88
C ASP A 155 34.31 16.44 -30.15
N GLY A 156 33.40 17.36 -29.96
CA GLY A 156 33.55 18.78 -30.24
C GLY A 156 32.96 19.21 -31.60
N THR A 157 32.45 18.25 -32.37
CA THR A 157 31.72 18.50 -33.62
C THR A 157 30.22 18.40 -33.43
N GLY A 158 29.45 18.94 -34.35
CA GLY A 158 28.00 18.84 -34.31
C GLY A 158 27.32 19.61 -35.43
N ASN A 159 26.02 19.38 -35.57
CA ASN A 159 25.21 19.96 -36.62
C ASN A 159 23.96 20.62 -36.06
N TYR A 160 23.57 21.74 -36.67
CA TYR A 160 22.26 22.37 -36.50
C TYR A 160 21.60 22.52 -37.86
N THR A 161 20.35 22.17 -37.97
CA THR A 161 19.56 22.34 -39.19
C THR A 161 18.15 22.79 -38.87
N ASP A 162 17.71 23.85 -39.51
CA ASP A 162 16.35 24.28 -39.62
C ASP A 162 16.00 24.64 -41.08
N PRO A 163 14.76 25.03 -41.44
CA PRO A 163 14.37 25.34 -42.82
C PRO A 163 15.21 26.44 -43.49
N ASN A 164 15.87 27.30 -42.70
CA ASN A 164 16.57 28.48 -43.21
C ASN A 164 18.07 28.45 -42.90
N LEU A 165 18.53 27.62 -41.98
CA LEU A 165 19.89 27.64 -41.47
C LEU A 165 20.44 26.21 -41.31
N THR A 166 21.62 25.99 -41.88
CA THR A 166 22.42 24.79 -41.64
C THR A 166 23.79 25.22 -41.12
N ILE A 167 24.16 24.67 -39.96
CA ILE A 167 25.47 24.85 -39.35
C ILE A 167 26.12 23.48 -39.19
N ILE A 168 27.37 23.34 -39.68
CA ILE A 168 28.19 22.16 -39.44
C ILE A 168 29.45 22.66 -38.71
N ASN A 169 29.60 22.27 -37.44
CA ASN A 169 30.78 22.60 -36.64
C ASN A 169 31.82 21.48 -36.79
N ASN A 170 33.01 21.82 -37.30
CA ASN A 170 34.08 20.86 -37.57
C ASN A 170 34.96 20.54 -36.35
N GLY A 171 34.77 21.24 -35.21
CA GLY A 171 35.51 21.01 -33.97
C GLY A 171 36.96 21.48 -33.97
N ASP A 172 37.45 22.03 -35.10
CA ASP A 172 38.80 22.51 -35.33
C ASP A 172 38.94 24.05 -35.28
N GLY A 173 37.87 24.74 -34.85
CA GLY A 173 37.78 26.20 -34.87
C GLY A 173 37.11 26.74 -36.14
N THR A 174 36.63 25.87 -37.02
CA THR A 174 35.87 26.26 -38.21
C THR A 174 34.45 25.71 -38.17
N ALA A 175 33.52 26.38 -38.82
CA ALA A 175 32.20 25.90 -39.09
C ALA A 175 31.73 26.30 -40.48
N MET A 176 30.85 25.51 -41.05
CA MET A 176 30.15 25.82 -42.30
C MET A 176 28.74 26.33 -41.98
N VAL A 177 28.41 27.52 -42.42
CA VAL A 177 27.08 28.14 -42.22
C VAL A 177 26.47 28.38 -43.62
N ASN A 178 25.41 27.67 -43.95
CA ASN A 178 24.75 27.68 -45.27
C ASN A 178 25.76 27.55 -46.43
N GLY A 179 26.74 26.65 -46.30
CA GLY A 179 27.74 26.41 -47.31
C GLY A 179 28.95 27.37 -47.28
N THR A 180 28.97 28.36 -46.40
CA THR A 180 30.09 29.30 -46.24
C THR A 180 30.90 28.94 -45.00
N THR A 181 32.22 28.74 -45.18
CA THR A 181 33.12 28.44 -44.05
C THR A 181 33.44 29.72 -43.27
N ILE A 182 33.30 29.62 -41.95
CA ILE A 182 33.70 30.67 -40.99
C ILE A 182 34.78 30.14 -40.06
N THR A 183 35.59 31.02 -39.47
CA THR A 183 36.64 30.72 -38.49
C THR A 183 36.26 31.27 -37.11
N GLY A 184 36.90 30.74 -36.07
CA GLY A 184 36.62 31.13 -34.68
C GLY A 184 35.41 30.47 -34.08
N ALA A 185 34.88 29.38 -34.68
CA ALA A 185 33.78 28.60 -34.12
C ALA A 185 34.26 27.84 -32.87
N PRO A 186 33.59 27.98 -31.72
CA PRO A 186 33.89 27.20 -30.53
C PRO A 186 33.54 25.72 -30.75
N LYS A 187 34.23 24.81 -30.06
CA LYS A 187 33.87 23.38 -30.05
C LYS A 187 32.49 23.20 -29.44
N VAL A 188 31.78 22.21 -29.96
CA VAL A 188 30.50 21.79 -29.33
C VAL A 188 30.82 21.13 -27.99
N GLU A 189 30.21 21.63 -26.93
CA GLU A 189 30.35 21.02 -25.60
C GLU A 189 29.65 19.64 -25.53
N LYS A 190 30.23 18.72 -24.77
CA LYS A 190 29.64 17.41 -24.54
C LYS A 190 28.30 17.55 -23.85
N ALA A 191 27.36 16.73 -24.25
CA ALA A 191 26.09 16.57 -23.50
C ALA A 191 26.39 16.01 -22.12
N SER A 192 25.74 16.58 -21.11
CA SER A 192 25.82 16.06 -19.74
C SER A 192 25.18 14.69 -19.66
N THR A 193 25.73 13.81 -18.81
CA THR A 193 25.11 12.51 -18.52
C THR A 193 23.77 12.67 -17.78
N LEU A 194 22.84 11.78 -18.06
CA LEU A 194 21.57 11.70 -17.35
C LEU A 194 21.74 10.92 -16.04
N GLY A 195 20.84 11.15 -15.10
CA GLY A 195 20.75 10.38 -13.85
C GLY A 195 20.07 9.02 -14.03
N THR A 196 19.64 8.46 -12.92
CA THR A 196 18.89 7.20 -12.83
C THR A 196 17.54 7.46 -12.16
N PHE A 197 16.59 6.55 -12.35
CA PHE A 197 15.39 6.53 -11.51
C PHE A 197 15.77 6.12 -10.08
N PRO A 198 15.11 6.70 -9.05
CA PRO A 198 15.28 6.22 -7.69
C PRO A 198 14.74 4.79 -7.57
N PRO A 199 15.31 3.95 -6.69
CA PRO A 199 14.79 2.61 -6.46
C PRO A 199 13.36 2.67 -5.91
N VAL A 200 12.54 1.69 -6.30
CA VAL A 200 11.23 1.47 -5.72
C VAL A 200 11.44 0.78 -4.37
N GLU A 201 11.04 1.45 -3.28
CA GLU A 201 11.25 0.93 -1.94
C GLU A 201 10.41 -0.33 -1.71
N SER A 202 11.05 -1.34 -1.10
CA SER A 202 10.39 -2.59 -0.75
C SER A 202 9.31 -2.39 0.31
N LEU A 203 8.26 -3.21 0.24
CA LEU A 203 7.27 -3.29 1.30
C LEU A 203 7.92 -3.83 2.57
N LYS A 204 7.69 -3.16 3.68
CA LYS A 204 8.09 -3.69 4.99
C LYS A 204 7.22 -4.89 5.35
N PRO A 205 7.78 -5.93 5.97
CA PRO A 205 6.98 -7.00 6.54
C PRO A 205 5.93 -6.46 7.48
N VAL A 206 4.74 -7.06 7.47
CA VAL A 206 3.70 -6.72 8.43
C VAL A 206 3.97 -7.54 9.70
N GLU A 207 4.42 -6.86 10.74
CA GLU A 207 4.67 -7.49 12.04
C GLU A 207 3.40 -7.48 12.89
N SER A 208 3.17 -8.58 13.62
CA SER A 208 2.10 -8.68 14.60
C SER A 208 2.52 -8.04 15.92
N CYS A 209 1.59 -7.36 16.58
CA CYS A 209 1.77 -6.85 17.93
C CYS A 209 0.92 -7.61 18.96
N GLY A 210 0.35 -8.72 18.56
CA GLY A 210 -0.51 -9.55 19.40
C GLY A 210 -1.53 -10.32 18.57
N THR A 211 -2.65 -10.65 19.20
CA THR A 211 -3.75 -11.41 18.59
C THR A 211 -5.03 -10.59 18.58
N LEU A 212 -5.74 -10.60 17.47
CA LEU A 212 -7.06 -9.99 17.32
C LEU A 212 -8.11 -11.06 17.07
N ILE A 213 -9.12 -11.12 17.93
CA ILE A 213 -10.31 -11.96 17.78
C ILE A 213 -11.47 -11.04 17.47
N THR A 214 -12.11 -11.24 16.33
CA THR A 214 -13.25 -10.45 15.89
C THR A 214 -14.52 -11.29 15.92
N LEU A 215 -15.55 -10.77 16.55
CA LEU A 215 -16.89 -11.38 16.61
C LEU A 215 -17.88 -10.43 15.93
N GLU A 216 -18.53 -10.91 14.88
CA GLU A 216 -19.62 -10.18 14.24
C GLU A 216 -20.79 -9.96 15.19
N ASP A 217 -21.47 -8.85 15.07
CA ASP A 217 -22.58 -8.45 15.92
C ASP A 217 -23.65 -9.51 16.05
N GLY A 218 -24.07 -10.10 14.94
CA GLY A 218 -25.12 -11.15 14.91
C GLY A 218 -24.74 -12.43 15.64
N VAL A 219 -23.46 -12.65 15.96
CA VAL A 219 -23.02 -13.76 16.83
C VAL A 219 -23.36 -13.48 18.30
N LEU A 220 -23.28 -12.23 18.73
CA LEU A 220 -23.32 -11.83 20.12
C LEU A 220 -24.66 -11.21 20.55
N PHE A 221 -25.28 -10.39 19.68
CA PHE A 221 -26.38 -9.51 20.04
C PHE A 221 -27.54 -9.59 19.05
N ASP A 222 -28.73 -9.26 19.51
CA ASP A 222 -29.85 -8.91 18.65
C ASP A 222 -29.69 -7.49 18.10
N PHE A 223 -30.35 -7.19 17.00
CA PHE A 223 -30.30 -5.88 16.38
C PHE A 223 -30.65 -4.76 17.36
N GLY A 224 -29.77 -3.76 17.45
CA GLY A 224 -29.93 -2.59 18.32
C GLY A 224 -29.82 -2.88 19.83
N LYS A 225 -29.42 -4.09 20.22
CA LYS A 225 -29.27 -4.49 21.64
C LYS A 225 -27.78 -4.68 22.00
N SER A 226 -27.54 -4.67 23.30
CA SER A 226 -26.25 -4.97 23.95
C SER A 226 -26.30 -6.14 24.94
N ASP A 227 -27.48 -6.77 25.11
CA ASP A 227 -27.59 -7.99 25.90
C ASP A 227 -27.05 -9.17 25.08
N ILE A 228 -26.17 -9.96 25.70
CA ILE A 228 -25.58 -11.13 25.07
C ILE A 228 -26.68 -12.19 24.85
N ARG A 229 -26.78 -12.70 23.65
CA ARG A 229 -27.73 -13.74 23.27
C ARG A 229 -27.42 -15.04 24.01
N PRO A 230 -28.45 -15.83 24.38
CA PRO A 230 -28.23 -17.12 25.02
C PRO A 230 -27.37 -18.10 24.21
N ASP A 231 -27.48 -18.07 22.87
CA ASP A 231 -26.69 -18.92 21.95
C ASP A 231 -25.23 -18.44 21.80
N ALA A 232 -24.93 -17.18 22.09
CA ALA A 232 -23.58 -16.67 22.16
C ALA A 232 -22.76 -17.17 23.36
N THR A 233 -23.44 -17.63 24.41
CA THR A 233 -22.83 -18.05 25.68
C THR A 233 -21.77 -19.14 25.46
N GLN A 234 -22.00 -20.09 24.57
CA GLN A 234 -21.04 -21.17 24.29
C GLN A 234 -19.79 -20.63 23.60
N THR A 235 -19.92 -19.71 22.66
CA THR A 235 -18.78 -19.05 21.98
C THR A 235 -17.93 -18.27 22.98
N LEU A 236 -18.56 -17.49 23.84
CA LEU A 236 -17.86 -16.73 24.88
C LEU A 236 -17.23 -17.63 25.96
N THR A 237 -17.81 -18.80 26.25
CA THR A 237 -17.17 -19.78 27.15
C THR A 237 -15.92 -20.36 26.54
N LYS A 238 -15.95 -20.76 25.27
CA LYS A 238 -14.73 -21.21 24.55
C LYS A 238 -13.65 -20.15 24.54
N LEU A 239 -14.05 -18.90 24.33
CA LEU A 239 -13.12 -17.76 24.33
C LEU A 239 -12.52 -17.56 25.74
N ALA A 240 -13.33 -17.61 26.80
CA ALA A 240 -12.86 -17.51 28.17
C ALA A 240 -11.84 -18.61 28.50
N ASP A 241 -12.13 -19.85 28.08
CA ASP A 241 -11.21 -20.98 28.25
C ASP A 241 -9.86 -20.75 27.54
N ILE A 242 -9.86 -20.22 26.31
CA ILE A 242 -8.64 -19.88 25.57
C ILE A 242 -7.82 -18.85 26.33
N LEU A 243 -8.45 -17.73 26.75
CA LEU A 243 -7.76 -16.64 27.47
C LEU A 243 -7.17 -17.13 28.81
N THR A 244 -7.90 -17.98 29.50
CA THR A 244 -7.50 -18.54 30.80
C THR A 244 -6.35 -19.56 30.66
N ASN A 245 -6.48 -20.49 29.70
CA ASN A 245 -5.48 -21.51 29.46
C ASN A 245 -4.15 -20.93 28.95
N ALA A 246 -4.21 -19.91 28.10
CA ALA A 246 -3.05 -19.18 27.63
C ALA A 246 -2.46 -18.23 28.68
N LYS A 247 -3.11 -18.06 29.84
CA LYS A 247 -2.71 -17.12 30.91
C LYS A 247 -2.51 -15.71 30.39
N VAL A 248 -3.43 -15.24 29.54
CA VAL A 248 -3.37 -13.92 28.94
C VAL A 248 -3.32 -12.85 30.03
N PRO A 249 -2.31 -11.96 30.05
CA PRO A 249 -2.18 -10.94 31.10
C PRO A 249 -3.14 -9.78 30.92
N ALA A 250 -3.44 -9.41 29.67
CA ALA A 250 -4.30 -8.27 29.33
C ALA A 250 -5.08 -8.53 28.04
N ALA A 251 -6.28 -7.98 27.96
CA ALA A 251 -7.08 -7.96 26.75
C ALA A 251 -7.88 -6.64 26.66
N HIS A 252 -7.96 -6.07 25.47
CA HIS A 252 -8.70 -4.85 25.18
C HIS A 252 -9.92 -5.20 24.32
N ILE A 253 -11.10 -4.78 24.75
CA ILE A 253 -12.35 -5.10 24.07
C ILE A 253 -12.90 -3.84 23.42
N TYR A 254 -13.06 -3.88 22.10
CA TYR A 254 -13.47 -2.75 21.28
C TYR A 254 -14.83 -3.02 20.64
N GLY A 255 -15.79 -2.13 20.86
CA GLY A 255 -17.10 -2.19 20.22
C GLY A 255 -17.17 -1.25 19.03
N HIS A 256 -17.82 -1.71 17.95
CA HIS A 256 -17.98 -0.96 16.71
C HIS A 256 -19.42 -1.09 16.19
N THR A 257 -19.88 -0.05 15.50
CA THR A 257 -21.15 -0.03 14.80
C THR A 257 -20.95 0.26 13.31
N ASP A 258 -22.00 0.13 12.52
CA ASP A 258 -22.10 0.76 11.22
C ASP A 258 -22.55 2.24 11.36
N SER A 259 -22.78 2.91 10.24
CA SER A 259 -23.19 4.33 10.19
C SER A 259 -24.71 4.54 10.17
N VAL A 260 -25.54 3.53 10.53
CA VAL A 260 -27.00 3.60 10.46
C VAL A 260 -27.54 4.18 11.74
N SER A 261 -27.45 5.13 12.28
CA SER A 261 -28.03 5.84 13.43
C SER A 261 -27.24 7.11 13.66
N ASP A 262 -27.65 7.92 14.63
CA ASP A 262 -26.83 9.05 15.00
C ASP A 262 -25.56 8.60 15.76
N GLU A 263 -24.51 9.41 15.62
CA GLU A 263 -23.19 9.14 16.17
C GLU A 263 -23.22 8.92 17.69
N ALA A 264 -24.04 9.68 18.41
CA ALA A 264 -24.16 9.56 19.87
C ALA A 264 -24.77 8.23 20.29
N PHE A 265 -25.80 7.75 19.57
CA PHE A 265 -26.39 6.45 19.80
C PHE A 265 -25.38 5.34 19.47
N ASN A 266 -24.71 5.42 18.33
CA ASN A 266 -23.70 4.46 17.91
C ASN A 266 -22.54 4.39 18.91
N GLN A 267 -22.10 5.51 19.44
CA GLN A 267 -21.10 5.55 20.50
C GLN A 267 -21.55 4.81 21.76
N GLN A 268 -22.74 5.12 22.27
CA GLN A 268 -23.29 4.46 23.47
C GLN A 268 -23.51 2.97 23.26
N LEU A 269 -24.05 2.56 22.11
CA LEU A 269 -24.28 1.16 21.78
C LEU A 269 -22.97 0.37 21.73
N SER A 270 -21.95 0.91 21.09
CA SER A 270 -20.63 0.27 21.00
C SER A 270 -19.96 0.11 22.37
N GLU A 271 -20.08 1.10 23.25
CA GLU A 271 -19.58 1.04 24.64
C GLU A 271 -20.33 -0.03 25.45
N ALA A 272 -21.66 -0.05 25.34
CA ALA A 272 -22.49 -1.03 26.04
C ALA A 272 -22.15 -2.47 25.62
N ARG A 273 -21.95 -2.70 24.33
CA ARG A 273 -21.57 -4.01 23.77
C ARG A 273 -20.19 -4.46 24.21
N ALA A 274 -19.18 -3.58 24.15
CA ALA A 274 -17.84 -3.89 24.65
C ALA A 274 -17.86 -4.23 26.15
N ASN A 275 -18.59 -3.48 26.95
CA ASN A 275 -18.74 -3.75 28.37
C ASN A 275 -19.51 -5.06 28.65
N ALA A 276 -20.53 -5.39 27.88
CA ALA A 276 -21.27 -6.65 28.03
C ALA A 276 -20.35 -7.86 27.83
N VAL A 277 -19.51 -7.84 26.77
CA VAL A 277 -18.52 -8.90 26.52
C VAL A 277 -17.47 -8.97 27.63
N LYS A 278 -16.92 -7.83 28.08
CA LYS A 278 -15.96 -7.78 29.19
C LYS A 278 -16.54 -8.40 30.46
N ASN A 279 -17.77 -8.04 30.81
CA ASN A 279 -18.44 -8.53 32.03
C ASN A 279 -18.71 -10.01 31.94
N ASP A 280 -19.17 -10.52 30.80
CA ASP A 280 -19.42 -11.94 30.57
C ASP A 280 -18.13 -12.77 30.70
N LEU A 281 -17.01 -12.33 30.06
CA LEU A 281 -15.72 -12.98 30.19
C LEU A 281 -15.20 -12.98 31.64
N SER A 282 -15.40 -11.89 32.37
CA SER A 282 -15.05 -11.80 33.81
C SER A 282 -15.87 -12.78 34.63
N THR A 283 -17.17 -12.89 34.36
CA THR A 283 -18.07 -13.85 35.04
C THR A 283 -17.66 -15.29 34.75
N LYS A 284 -17.11 -15.57 33.59
CA LYS A 284 -16.60 -16.89 33.20
C LYS A 284 -15.17 -17.19 33.74
N GLY A 285 -14.64 -16.31 34.59
CA GLY A 285 -13.38 -16.56 35.31
C GLY A 285 -12.09 -16.11 34.57
N VAL A 286 -12.20 -15.30 33.53
CA VAL A 286 -11.02 -14.70 32.89
C VAL A 286 -10.35 -13.73 33.87
N THR A 287 -9.08 -13.97 34.19
CA THR A 287 -8.29 -13.18 35.14
C THR A 287 -7.41 -12.11 34.50
N ALA A 288 -7.40 -12.04 33.17
CA ALA A 288 -6.70 -10.98 32.43
C ALA A 288 -7.20 -9.59 32.87
N THR A 289 -6.31 -8.61 32.88
CA THR A 289 -6.72 -7.21 32.99
C THR A 289 -7.48 -6.82 31.74
N MET A 290 -8.75 -6.49 31.86
CA MET A 290 -9.60 -6.16 30.72
C MET A 290 -10.15 -4.75 30.82
N ASP A 291 -10.06 -4.00 29.72
CA ASP A 291 -10.81 -2.76 29.49
C ASP A 291 -11.78 -2.90 28.34
N ALA A 292 -12.71 -1.97 28.23
CA ALA A 292 -13.71 -1.94 27.17
C ALA A 292 -13.85 -0.51 26.65
N THR A 293 -13.80 -0.36 25.33
CA THR A 293 -13.90 0.92 24.63
C THR A 293 -14.89 0.82 23.48
N GLY A 294 -15.81 1.75 23.38
CA GLY A 294 -16.67 1.92 22.21
C GLY A 294 -16.05 2.92 21.24
N TYR A 295 -16.06 2.59 19.97
CA TYR A 295 -15.62 3.49 18.88
C TYR A 295 -16.78 3.95 18.00
N GLY A 296 -18.02 3.52 18.30
CA GLY A 296 -19.14 3.84 17.42
C GLY A 296 -18.83 3.44 15.98
N GLU A 297 -19.13 4.33 15.06
CA GLU A 297 -18.86 4.17 13.62
C GLU A 297 -17.49 4.69 13.16
N SER A 298 -16.68 5.25 14.07
CA SER A 298 -15.46 5.99 13.74
C SER A 298 -14.31 5.14 13.17
N LYS A 299 -14.38 3.81 13.32
CA LYS A 299 -13.35 2.87 12.85
C LYS A 299 -13.95 1.77 11.96
N PRO A 300 -14.42 2.09 10.75
CA PRO A 300 -14.94 1.12 9.81
C PRO A 300 -13.81 0.22 9.27
N VAL A 301 -14.10 -1.07 9.07
CA VAL A 301 -13.22 -2.03 8.36
C VAL A 301 -13.64 -2.25 6.92
N ALA A 302 -14.83 -1.79 6.55
CA ALA A 302 -15.36 -1.82 5.21
C ALA A 302 -16.18 -0.54 4.95
N PRO A 303 -16.35 -0.12 3.67
CA PRO A 303 -17.21 1.01 3.35
C PRO A 303 -18.65 0.73 3.77
N ASN A 304 -19.31 1.70 4.43
CA ASN A 304 -20.74 1.65 4.73
C ASN A 304 -21.63 1.88 3.50
N GLU A 305 -21.08 2.55 2.48
CA GLU A 305 -21.70 2.87 1.20
C GLU A 305 -20.83 2.40 0.04
N ASN A 306 -21.43 2.08 -1.07
CA ASN A 306 -20.73 1.78 -2.32
C ASN A 306 -20.14 3.06 -2.94
N ALA A 307 -19.25 2.93 -3.92
CA ALA A 307 -18.62 4.07 -4.57
C ALA A 307 -19.61 5.02 -5.29
N ASP A 308 -20.80 4.55 -5.62
CA ASP A 308 -21.89 5.33 -6.21
C ASP A 308 -22.82 5.99 -5.17
N GLY A 309 -22.50 5.87 -3.88
CA GLY A 309 -23.29 6.41 -2.78
C GLY A 309 -24.49 5.53 -2.38
N SER A 310 -24.70 4.38 -3.02
CA SER A 310 -25.72 3.44 -2.61
C SER A 310 -25.34 2.68 -1.34
N ASP A 311 -26.33 2.16 -0.65
CA ASP A 311 -26.15 1.39 0.57
C ASP A 311 -25.27 0.14 0.36
N ASN A 312 -24.35 -0.14 1.29
CA ASN A 312 -23.50 -1.35 1.31
C ASN A 312 -23.79 -2.21 2.54
N PRO A 313 -24.84 -3.05 2.52
CA PRO A 313 -25.20 -3.88 3.65
C PRO A 313 -24.10 -4.86 4.09
N ALA A 314 -23.33 -5.36 3.14
CA ALA A 314 -22.20 -6.27 3.41
C ALA A 314 -21.08 -5.56 4.18
N GLY A 315 -20.71 -4.36 3.75
CA GLY A 315 -19.71 -3.54 4.45
C GLY A 315 -20.18 -3.17 5.85
N ARG A 316 -21.44 -2.76 5.99
CA ARG A 316 -22.02 -2.46 7.32
C ARG A 316 -22.04 -3.69 8.25
N ALA A 317 -22.32 -4.87 7.73
CA ALA A 317 -22.28 -6.09 8.54
C ALA A 317 -20.88 -6.34 9.14
N LEU A 318 -19.81 -6.10 8.36
CA LEU A 318 -18.44 -6.21 8.84
C LEU A 318 -18.10 -5.12 9.87
N ASN A 319 -18.68 -3.94 9.74
CA ASN A 319 -18.43 -2.83 10.68
C ASN A 319 -19.09 -3.07 12.04
N ARG A 320 -20.26 -3.76 12.10
CA ARG A 320 -20.91 -4.15 13.33
C ARG A 320 -20.20 -5.35 13.96
N ARG A 321 -19.27 -5.10 14.86
CA ARG A 321 -18.42 -6.12 15.46
C ARG A 321 -17.95 -5.76 16.86
N VAL A 322 -17.50 -6.76 17.60
CA VAL A 322 -16.67 -6.60 18.80
C VAL A 322 -15.31 -7.23 18.52
N GLU A 323 -14.26 -6.50 18.78
CA GLU A 323 -12.89 -6.96 18.69
C GLU A 323 -12.31 -7.20 20.08
N ILE A 324 -11.53 -8.26 20.22
CA ILE A 324 -10.77 -8.55 21.44
C ILE A 324 -9.31 -8.60 21.04
N PHE A 325 -8.58 -7.56 21.43
CA PHE A 325 -7.16 -7.44 21.18
C PHE A 325 -6.37 -7.93 22.39
N ILE A 326 -5.51 -8.90 22.16
CA ILE A 326 -4.57 -9.45 23.14
C ILE A 326 -3.18 -8.94 22.75
N PRO A 327 -2.60 -7.99 23.50
CA PRO A 327 -1.22 -7.53 23.23
C PRO A 327 -0.23 -8.69 23.30
N ALA A 328 0.86 -8.59 22.55
CA ALA A 328 1.97 -9.54 22.63
C ALA A 328 2.52 -9.63 24.08
N PHE A 329 2.84 -10.85 24.55
CA PHE A 329 3.35 -11.10 25.90
C PHE A 329 4.32 -12.29 25.98
#